data_38632fb298663d48e8a51a986f38af1c
#
_entry.id   38632fb298663d48e8a51a986f38af1c
#
_cell.length_a   1.000
_cell.length_b   1.000
_cell.length_c   1.000
_cell.angle_alpha   90.00
_cell.angle_beta   90.00
_cell.angle_gamma   90.00
#
_symmetry.space_group_name_H-M   'P 1'
#
loop_
_entity.id
_entity.type
_entity.pdbx_description
1 polymer ?
#
loop_
_entity_poly.entity_id
_entity_poly.type
_entity_poly.pdbx_seq_one_letter_code
_entity_poly.pdbx_strand_id
1 'polypeptide(L)'
;MIFNSLKYIKPIWYFNLKPSKDFCYFPSIHQLEKAAFHFAIDTNYKSVIAQERDVAWTAFHQGFIKTDSQEGLNIWEEAIIPVQDEYVFLRKNFHKAWVFYVLLLRMITLHNPIREVISFIKTRSILRFDFSKNHEKHIDYENFESKLVKSNPLISVVIPTLNRYEYLKDVLKDLENQTYTHFEVIIVDQTDDFQKEFYKGWKLNLHFWFQEEKALWKARNEAIQSSKGDYILLYDDDSLIEKNWILEHLKTLDYFNADLSSGVSISTVGAEVPKHYSYFRWSDQLDTGNVLLKKTVFEKIGLFDRQFEKQRMGDGEFGLRAYLAGYKNISNYKAKRIHLKVSQGGLRQMGSWDGWRPKKLLGPRPVPSVLYLSRKYFGVTLSRYYIIHSILPSLVPYQFKKNKALKVISFLLIPLLFPLICFQVIKSWKLASRKLMQGERIDKLIV
;
A
#
# COMPACT_ATOMS: atom_id res chain seq x y z
N MET A 1 -16.77 -5.36 -7.24
CA MET A 1 -15.79 -6.12 -6.42
C MET A 1 -15.77 -7.57 -6.84
N ILE A 2 -14.59 -8.21 -6.81
CA ILE A 2 -14.46 -9.62 -7.24
C ILE A 2 -15.34 -10.59 -6.43
N PHE A 3 -15.51 -10.35 -5.11
CA PHE A 3 -16.52 -10.97 -4.24
C PHE A 3 -17.14 -9.89 -3.35
N ASN A 4 -18.45 -9.96 -3.12
CA ASN A 4 -19.20 -8.93 -2.38
C ASN A 4 -18.82 -8.85 -0.89
N SER A 5 -18.35 -9.97 -0.33
CA SER A 5 -17.88 -10.06 1.06
C SER A 5 -16.62 -9.23 1.34
N LEU A 6 -15.86 -8.87 0.31
CA LEU A 6 -14.68 -8.01 0.47
C LEU A 6 -15.00 -6.61 1.01
N LYS A 7 -16.21 -6.10 0.79
CA LYS A 7 -16.64 -4.82 1.37
C LYS A 7 -16.54 -4.80 2.91
N TYR A 8 -16.59 -5.95 3.56
CA TYR A 8 -16.48 -6.07 5.02
C TYR A 8 -15.03 -6.23 5.51
N ILE A 9 -14.15 -6.87 4.72
CA ILE A 9 -12.79 -7.25 5.13
C ILE A 9 -11.70 -6.38 4.51
N LYS A 10 -11.87 -5.98 3.24
CA LYS A 10 -10.96 -5.12 2.49
C LYS A 10 -11.70 -3.93 1.86
N PRO A 11 -12.43 -3.11 2.64
CA PRO A 11 -13.33 -2.09 2.10
C PRO A 11 -12.62 -1.00 1.29
N ILE A 12 -11.36 -0.69 1.61
CA ILE A 12 -10.56 0.35 0.94
C ILE A 12 -9.39 -0.21 0.13
N TRP A 13 -9.54 -1.41 -0.42
CA TRP A 13 -8.54 -2.00 -1.29
C TRP A 13 -8.58 -1.36 -2.69
N TYR A 14 -7.42 -1.02 -3.28
CA TYR A 14 -7.32 -0.31 -4.57
C TYR A 14 -8.16 -0.97 -5.66
N PHE A 15 -8.03 -2.29 -5.82
CA PHE A 15 -8.70 -3.06 -6.87
C PHE A 15 -10.23 -3.23 -6.67
N ASN A 16 -10.80 -2.65 -5.62
CA ASN A 16 -12.25 -2.48 -5.54
C ASN A 16 -12.76 -1.35 -6.45
N LEU A 17 -11.88 -0.47 -6.90
CA LEU A 17 -12.19 0.65 -7.79
C LEU A 17 -11.73 0.33 -9.21
N LYS A 18 -12.48 0.77 -10.20
CA LYS A 18 -12.12 0.63 -11.62
C LYS A 18 -11.14 1.73 -12.01
N PRO A 19 -9.96 1.41 -12.56
CA PRO A 19 -9.03 2.41 -13.06
C PRO A 19 -9.50 2.98 -14.41
N SER A 20 -8.94 4.14 -14.83
CA SER A 20 -9.25 4.76 -16.11
C SER A 20 -8.73 3.95 -17.32
N LYS A 21 -7.64 3.21 -17.12
CA LYS A 21 -7.14 2.22 -18.06
C LYS A 21 -7.17 0.87 -17.38
N ASP A 22 -7.82 -0.08 -17.99
CA ASP A 22 -7.90 -1.44 -17.48
C ASP A 22 -6.73 -2.26 -18.00
N PHE A 23 -6.01 -2.89 -17.08
CA PHE A 23 -5.00 -3.89 -17.39
C PHE A 23 -5.49 -5.25 -16.91
N CYS A 24 -4.85 -6.31 -17.35
CA CYS A 24 -5.18 -7.66 -16.95
C CYS A 24 -4.74 -7.93 -15.49
N TYR A 25 -5.39 -7.22 -14.53
CA TYR A 25 -5.18 -7.47 -13.10
C TYR A 25 -5.76 -8.83 -12.67
N PHE A 26 -6.92 -9.17 -13.21
CA PHE A 26 -7.66 -10.40 -12.92
C PHE A 26 -7.87 -11.15 -14.23
N PRO A 27 -6.99 -12.13 -14.55
CA PRO A 27 -7.05 -12.86 -15.80
C PRO A 27 -8.27 -13.79 -15.88
N SER A 28 -8.83 -13.96 -17.08
CA SER A 28 -9.78 -15.04 -17.36
C SER A 28 -9.05 -16.38 -17.43
N ILE A 29 -9.80 -17.48 -17.32
CA ILE A 29 -9.27 -18.84 -17.49
C ILE A 29 -8.54 -18.99 -18.83
N HIS A 30 -9.16 -18.51 -19.92
CA HIS A 30 -8.55 -18.53 -21.27
C HIS A 30 -7.19 -17.81 -21.32
N GLN A 31 -7.06 -16.67 -20.64
CA GLN A 31 -5.79 -15.93 -20.62
C GLN A 31 -4.70 -16.69 -19.83
N LEU A 32 -5.07 -17.38 -18.77
CA LEU A 32 -4.14 -18.22 -18.00
C LEU A 32 -3.68 -19.44 -18.82
N GLU A 33 -4.60 -20.10 -19.54
CA GLU A 33 -4.28 -21.20 -20.46
C GLU A 33 -3.31 -20.75 -21.55
N LYS A 34 -3.61 -19.61 -22.21
CA LYS A 34 -2.73 -19.03 -23.24
C LYS A 34 -1.34 -18.66 -22.70
N ALA A 35 -1.25 -18.28 -21.44
CA ALA A 35 0.01 -17.97 -20.76
C ALA A 35 0.70 -19.20 -20.18
N ALA A 36 0.15 -20.39 -20.34
CA ALA A 36 0.62 -21.63 -19.71
C ALA A 36 0.78 -21.51 -18.17
N PHE A 37 -0.03 -20.63 -17.54
CA PHE A 37 -0.03 -20.45 -16.10
C PHE A 37 -0.80 -21.59 -15.42
N HIS A 38 -0.19 -22.22 -14.43
CA HIS A 38 -0.83 -23.33 -13.72
C HIS A 38 -1.91 -22.84 -12.77
N PHE A 39 -3.14 -23.30 -12.96
CA PHE A 39 -4.28 -23.01 -12.10
C PHE A 39 -5.16 -24.26 -11.89
N ALA A 40 -6.00 -24.23 -10.90
CA ALA A 40 -6.99 -25.28 -10.64
C ALA A 40 -8.36 -24.65 -10.39
N ILE A 41 -9.40 -25.24 -10.98
CA ILE A 41 -10.78 -24.86 -10.73
C ILE A 41 -11.24 -25.54 -9.43
N ASP A 42 -11.71 -24.75 -8.47
CA ASP A 42 -12.20 -25.25 -7.20
C ASP A 42 -13.68 -25.64 -7.30
N THR A 43 -13.95 -26.93 -7.26
CA THR A 43 -15.29 -27.51 -7.39
C THR A 43 -16.19 -27.30 -6.15
N ASN A 44 -15.70 -26.73 -5.07
CA ASN A 44 -16.52 -26.33 -3.93
C ASN A 44 -17.47 -25.15 -4.25
N TYR A 45 -17.14 -24.34 -5.28
CA TYR A 45 -18.02 -23.29 -5.77
C TYR A 45 -19.17 -23.88 -6.60
N LYS A 46 -20.37 -23.31 -6.44
CA LYS A 46 -21.58 -23.73 -7.15
C LYS A 46 -21.76 -23.03 -8.49
N SER A 47 -21.27 -21.79 -8.61
CA SER A 47 -21.43 -20.99 -9.82
C SER A 47 -20.13 -20.89 -10.60
N VAL A 48 -20.22 -20.95 -11.92
CA VAL A 48 -19.08 -20.75 -12.84
C VAL A 48 -18.44 -19.38 -12.62
N ILE A 49 -19.25 -18.33 -12.42
CA ILE A 49 -18.77 -16.98 -12.13
C ILE A 49 -17.87 -16.95 -10.89
N ALA A 50 -18.26 -17.67 -9.82
CA ALA A 50 -17.43 -17.71 -8.61
C ALA A 50 -16.15 -18.52 -8.82
N GLN A 51 -16.18 -19.58 -9.62
CA GLN A 51 -14.99 -20.35 -10.00
C GLN A 51 -14.00 -19.48 -10.79
N GLU A 52 -14.47 -18.78 -11.83
CA GLU A 52 -13.62 -17.85 -12.61
C GLU A 52 -13.03 -16.74 -11.78
N ARG A 53 -13.84 -16.11 -10.91
CA ARG A 53 -13.38 -15.06 -10.01
C ARG A 53 -12.37 -15.57 -8.96
N ASP A 54 -12.53 -16.80 -8.48
CA ASP A 54 -11.56 -17.41 -7.57
C ASP A 54 -10.24 -17.76 -8.26
N VAL A 55 -10.29 -18.27 -9.49
CA VAL A 55 -9.09 -18.50 -10.32
C VAL A 55 -8.35 -17.18 -10.57
N ALA A 56 -9.07 -16.13 -10.98
CA ALA A 56 -8.50 -14.80 -11.20
C ALA A 56 -7.88 -14.20 -9.91
N TRP A 57 -8.57 -14.32 -8.77
CA TRP A 57 -8.06 -13.93 -7.47
C TRP A 57 -6.79 -14.67 -7.09
N THR A 58 -6.77 -15.98 -7.33
CA THR A 58 -5.62 -16.84 -7.03
C THR A 58 -4.42 -16.46 -7.87
N ALA A 59 -4.59 -16.29 -9.19
CA ALA A 59 -3.53 -15.88 -10.11
C ALA A 59 -2.96 -14.50 -9.73
N PHE A 60 -3.83 -13.53 -9.41
CA PHE A 60 -3.42 -12.21 -8.93
C PHE A 60 -2.52 -12.31 -7.68
N HIS A 61 -2.90 -13.12 -6.70
CA HIS A 61 -2.15 -13.26 -5.44
C HIS A 61 -0.92 -14.14 -5.57
N GLN A 62 -0.85 -14.99 -6.60
CA GLN A 62 0.33 -15.77 -6.96
C GLN A 62 1.34 -14.99 -7.82
N GLY A 63 1.07 -13.72 -8.14
CA GLY A 63 2.00 -12.87 -8.87
C GLY A 63 1.92 -13.00 -10.39
N PHE A 64 0.80 -13.46 -10.95
CA PHE A 64 0.56 -13.37 -12.38
C PHE A 64 0.50 -11.88 -12.79
N ILE A 65 1.38 -11.48 -13.71
CA ILE A 65 1.49 -10.11 -14.21
C ILE A 65 1.50 -10.16 -15.74
N LYS A 66 0.52 -9.51 -16.34
CA LYS A 66 0.43 -9.31 -17.78
C LYS A 66 0.16 -7.85 -18.10
N THR A 67 1.18 -7.13 -18.51
CA THR A 67 1.17 -5.68 -18.70
C THR A 67 0.91 -5.22 -20.13
N ASP A 68 0.94 -6.13 -21.09
CA ASP A 68 0.72 -5.90 -22.51
C ASP A 68 -0.76 -6.03 -22.93
N SER A 69 -1.61 -6.57 -22.05
CA SER A 69 -3.04 -6.77 -22.30
C SER A 69 -3.90 -5.85 -21.45
N GLN A 70 -4.93 -5.26 -22.05
CA GLN A 70 -5.98 -4.52 -21.37
C GLN A 70 -7.22 -5.39 -21.12
N GLU A 71 -7.24 -6.61 -21.65
CA GLU A 71 -8.31 -7.57 -21.43
C GLU A 71 -8.11 -8.31 -20.13
N GLY A 72 -9.15 -8.43 -19.35
CA GLY A 72 -9.17 -9.14 -18.08
C GLY A 72 -10.60 -9.43 -17.67
N LEU A 73 -10.77 -10.20 -16.60
CA LEU A 73 -12.08 -10.44 -16.03
C LEU A 73 -12.63 -9.12 -15.45
N ASN A 74 -13.78 -8.67 -15.93
CA ASN A 74 -14.44 -7.46 -15.42
C ASN A 74 -15.06 -7.72 -14.05
N ILE A 75 -14.29 -7.48 -13.00
CA ILE A 75 -14.72 -7.69 -11.62
C ILE A 75 -15.52 -6.52 -11.03
N TRP A 76 -15.59 -5.40 -11.74
CA TRP A 76 -16.31 -4.19 -11.26
C TRP A 76 -17.79 -4.21 -11.63
N GLU A 77 -18.19 -5.03 -12.59
CA GLU A 77 -19.60 -5.29 -12.85
C GLU A 77 -20.23 -6.12 -11.74
N GLU A 78 -21.47 -5.77 -11.41
CA GLU A 78 -22.24 -6.54 -10.44
C GLU A 78 -22.50 -7.96 -10.98
N ALA A 79 -22.18 -8.94 -10.13
CA ALA A 79 -22.48 -10.32 -10.41
C ALA A 79 -23.22 -10.94 -9.23
N ILE A 80 -24.24 -11.73 -9.53
CA ILE A 80 -24.99 -12.49 -8.51
C ILE A 80 -24.17 -13.72 -8.13
N ILE A 81 -23.46 -13.63 -7.00
CA ILE A 81 -22.70 -14.75 -6.43
C ILE A 81 -23.55 -15.41 -5.36
N PRO A 82 -23.77 -16.75 -5.41
CA PRO A 82 -24.47 -17.48 -4.36
C PRO A 82 -23.84 -17.25 -2.98
N VAL A 83 -24.66 -17.15 -1.94
CA VAL A 83 -24.18 -16.90 -0.57
C VAL A 83 -23.17 -17.98 -0.13
N GLN A 84 -23.38 -19.23 -0.50
CA GLN A 84 -22.44 -20.30 -0.19
C GLN A 84 -21.06 -20.05 -0.84
N ASP A 85 -21.00 -19.57 -2.07
CA ASP A 85 -19.76 -19.29 -2.80
C ASP A 85 -19.00 -18.13 -2.15
N GLU A 86 -19.68 -17.11 -1.62
CA GLU A 86 -19.07 -16.07 -0.79
C GLU A 86 -18.36 -16.66 0.45
N TYR A 87 -18.96 -17.65 1.11
CA TYR A 87 -18.34 -18.33 2.27
C TYR A 87 -17.20 -19.27 1.86
N VAL A 88 -17.27 -19.94 0.70
CA VAL A 88 -16.14 -20.70 0.13
C VAL A 88 -14.94 -19.77 -0.04
N PHE A 89 -15.14 -18.64 -0.70
CA PHE A 89 -14.11 -17.63 -0.90
C PHE A 89 -13.52 -17.11 0.42
N LEU A 90 -14.38 -16.77 1.38
CA LEU A 90 -13.94 -16.26 2.67
C LEU A 90 -13.08 -17.28 3.43
N ARG A 91 -13.47 -18.54 3.47
CA ARG A 91 -12.72 -19.59 4.16
C ARG A 91 -11.39 -19.89 3.51
N LYS A 92 -11.37 -19.95 2.18
CA LYS A 92 -10.17 -20.19 1.39
C LYS A 92 -9.12 -19.08 1.57
N ASN A 93 -9.56 -17.83 1.74
CA ASN A 93 -8.67 -16.67 1.69
C ASN A 93 -8.40 -16.01 3.04
N PHE A 94 -9.28 -16.15 4.03
CA PHE A 94 -9.19 -15.42 5.28
C PHE A 94 -9.19 -16.30 6.51
N HIS A 95 -8.67 -15.79 7.63
CA HIS A 95 -8.71 -16.49 8.91
C HIS A 95 -10.15 -16.66 9.40
N LYS A 96 -10.46 -17.80 10.05
CA LYS A 96 -11.81 -18.14 10.53
C LYS A 96 -12.53 -17.05 11.35
N ALA A 97 -11.78 -16.23 12.09
CA ALA A 97 -12.34 -15.10 12.82
C ALA A 97 -12.97 -14.04 11.89
N TRP A 98 -12.38 -13.80 10.72
CA TRP A 98 -12.93 -12.88 9.72
C TRP A 98 -14.17 -13.45 9.03
N VAL A 99 -14.22 -14.77 8.83
CA VAL A 99 -15.43 -15.45 8.29
C VAL A 99 -16.61 -15.27 9.24
N PHE A 100 -16.36 -15.46 10.55
CA PHE A 100 -17.37 -15.23 11.58
C PHE A 100 -17.79 -13.74 11.69
N TYR A 101 -16.83 -12.83 11.59
CA TYR A 101 -17.09 -11.39 11.56
C TYR A 101 -18.02 -11.00 10.39
N VAL A 102 -17.79 -11.56 9.18
CA VAL A 102 -18.66 -11.32 8.03
C VAL A 102 -20.06 -11.88 8.27
N LEU A 103 -20.18 -13.09 8.85
CA LEU A 103 -21.49 -13.65 9.22
C LEU A 103 -22.26 -12.69 10.13
N LEU A 104 -21.63 -12.19 11.19
CA LEU A 104 -22.27 -11.24 12.12
C LEU A 104 -22.71 -9.95 11.40
N LEU A 105 -21.85 -9.38 10.57
CA LEU A 105 -22.20 -8.15 9.84
C LEU A 105 -23.34 -8.38 8.85
N ARG A 106 -23.36 -9.50 8.14
CA ARG A 106 -24.45 -9.82 7.20
C ARG A 106 -25.78 -10.03 7.93
N MET A 107 -25.76 -10.63 9.12
CA MET A 107 -26.94 -10.71 9.98
C MET A 107 -27.43 -9.32 10.45
N ILE A 108 -26.52 -8.46 10.92
CA ILE A 108 -26.84 -7.09 11.38
C ILE A 108 -27.35 -6.23 10.20
N THR A 109 -26.85 -6.47 8.98
CA THR A 109 -27.28 -5.75 7.77
C THR A 109 -28.48 -6.39 7.06
N LEU A 110 -29.27 -7.18 7.80
CA LEU A 110 -30.56 -7.77 7.40
C LEU A 110 -30.49 -8.69 6.17
N HIS A 111 -29.38 -9.39 5.97
CA HIS A 111 -29.34 -10.51 5.04
C HIS A 111 -30.11 -11.71 5.63
N ASN A 112 -30.62 -12.60 4.77
CA ASN A 112 -31.40 -13.74 5.22
C ASN A 112 -30.61 -14.64 6.18
N PRO A 113 -30.92 -14.67 7.50
CA PRO A 113 -30.09 -15.33 8.51
C PRO A 113 -30.01 -16.83 8.31
N ILE A 114 -31.07 -17.46 7.81
CA ILE A 114 -31.11 -18.91 7.57
C ILE A 114 -30.12 -19.28 6.46
N ARG A 115 -30.14 -18.58 5.35
CA ARG A 115 -29.20 -18.78 4.22
C ARG A 115 -27.75 -18.54 4.65
N GLU A 116 -27.52 -17.51 5.45
CA GLU A 116 -26.17 -17.16 5.95
C GLU A 116 -25.63 -18.28 6.85
N VAL A 117 -26.39 -18.72 7.85
CA VAL A 117 -25.97 -19.77 8.79
C VAL A 117 -25.79 -21.12 8.08
N ILE A 118 -26.70 -21.52 7.20
CA ILE A 118 -26.56 -22.76 6.42
C ILE A 118 -25.29 -22.71 5.57
N SER A 119 -25.02 -21.61 4.85
CA SER A 119 -23.83 -21.46 4.01
C SER A 119 -22.56 -21.46 4.84
N PHE A 120 -22.55 -20.79 5.98
CA PHE A 120 -21.44 -20.77 6.92
C PHE A 120 -21.09 -22.17 7.45
N ILE A 121 -22.12 -23.01 7.79
CA ILE A 121 -21.93 -24.38 8.28
C ILE A 121 -21.45 -25.29 7.15
N LYS A 122 -22.08 -25.24 5.97
CA LYS A 122 -21.75 -26.11 4.82
C LYS A 122 -20.31 -25.96 4.36
N THR A 123 -19.71 -24.76 4.52
CA THR A 123 -18.35 -24.45 4.07
C THR A 123 -17.28 -24.69 5.15
N ARG A 124 -17.63 -25.27 6.32
CA ARG A 124 -16.70 -25.39 7.48
C ARG A 124 -15.44 -26.21 7.22
N SER A 125 -15.50 -27.15 6.29
CA SER A 125 -14.40 -28.06 5.92
C SER A 125 -13.37 -27.43 4.97
N ILE A 126 -13.66 -26.27 4.38
CA ILE A 126 -12.78 -25.63 3.42
C ILE A 126 -11.54 -25.10 4.14
N LEU A 127 -10.38 -25.51 3.63
CA LEU A 127 -9.08 -25.12 4.16
C LEU A 127 -8.60 -23.82 3.53
N ARG A 128 -7.79 -23.07 4.30
CA ARG A 128 -7.17 -21.84 3.82
C ARG A 128 -6.06 -22.16 2.82
N PHE A 129 -6.06 -21.44 1.71
CA PHE A 129 -5.05 -21.54 0.67
C PHE A 129 -3.82 -20.67 0.98
N ASP A 130 -2.62 -21.15 0.64
CA ASP A 130 -1.35 -20.41 0.78
C ASP A 130 -0.80 -20.08 -0.61
N PHE A 131 -1.03 -18.86 -1.06
CA PHE A 131 -0.58 -18.37 -2.37
C PHE A 131 0.93 -18.36 -2.53
N SER A 132 1.71 -18.29 -1.45
CA SER A 132 3.17 -18.19 -1.52
C SER A 132 3.86 -19.48 -1.97
N LYS A 133 3.16 -20.61 -1.92
CA LYS A 133 3.75 -21.92 -2.28
C LYS A 133 3.91 -22.11 -3.79
N ASN A 134 3.01 -21.55 -4.58
CA ASN A 134 2.95 -21.74 -6.04
C ASN A 134 2.89 -20.39 -6.75
N HIS A 135 3.74 -19.44 -6.35
CA HIS A 135 3.82 -18.14 -7.02
C HIS A 135 4.57 -18.22 -8.34
N GLU A 136 4.28 -17.28 -9.24
CA GLU A 136 4.98 -17.09 -10.51
C GLU A 136 6.46 -16.78 -10.27
N LYS A 137 7.35 -17.46 -11.01
CA LYS A 137 8.80 -17.35 -10.75
C LYS A 137 9.52 -16.34 -11.61
N HIS A 138 8.95 -15.91 -12.75
CA HIS A 138 9.60 -15.00 -13.70
C HIS A 138 11.07 -15.37 -13.95
N ILE A 139 11.33 -16.62 -14.39
CA ILE A 139 12.67 -17.23 -14.50
C ILE A 139 13.60 -16.40 -15.37
N ASP A 140 13.05 -15.78 -16.42
CA ASP A 140 13.82 -14.98 -17.39
C ASP A 140 14.30 -13.64 -16.79
N TYR A 141 13.76 -13.22 -15.65
CA TYR A 141 14.11 -11.94 -15.02
C TYR A 141 15.61 -11.85 -14.68
N GLU A 142 16.21 -12.91 -14.17
CA GLU A 142 17.62 -12.88 -13.77
C GLU A 142 18.55 -12.55 -14.96
N ASN A 143 18.27 -13.14 -16.12
CA ASN A 143 19.06 -12.98 -17.34
C ASN A 143 18.55 -11.87 -18.27
N PHE A 144 17.50 -11.12 -17.84
CA PHE A 144 16.94 -10.05 -18.65
C PHE A 144 17.92 -8.88 -18.78
N GLU A 145 18.31 -8.58 -20.01
CA GLU A 145 19.12 -7.43 -20.35
C GLU A 145 18.25 -6.19 -20.54
N SER A 146 18.18 -5.35 -19.53
CA SER A 146 17.34 -4.16 -19.54
C SER A 146 17.89 -3.10 -20.51
N LYS A 147 17.07 -2.70 -21.49
CA LYS A 147 17.34 -1.56 -22.37
C LYS A 147 17.30 -0.27 -21.60
N LEU A 148 16.42 -0.16 -20.61
CA LEU A 148 16.30 1.02 -19.76
C LEU A 148 17.59 1.24 -18.93
N VAL A 149 18.14 0.19 -18.35
CA VAL A 149 19.43 0.28 -17.64
C VAL A 149 20.55 0.69 -18.61
N LYS A 150 20.58 0.11 -19.82
CA LYS A 150 21.59 0.45 -20.85
C LYS A 150 21.46 1.88 -21.36
N SER A 151 20.26 2.45 -21.41
CA SER A 151 20.04 3.86 -21.81
C SER A 151 20.52 4.86 -20.76
N ASN A 152 20.83 4.37 -19.57
CA ASN A 152 21.44 5.14 -18.47
C ASN A 152 20.69 6.45 -18.13
N PRO A 153 19.35 6.41 -17.84
CA PRO A 153 18.58 7.63 -17.56
C PRO A 153 19.02 8.28 -16.23
N LEU A 154 18.89 9.58 -16.13
CA LEU A 154 19.13 10.29 -14.86
C LEU A 154 18.01 9.97 -13.86
N ILE A 155 18.38 9.62 -12.62
CA ILE A 155 17.45 9.39 -11.51
C ILE A 155 17.64 10.47 -10.46
N SER A 156 16.53 11.05 -9.97
CA SER A 156 16.56 11.96 -8.80
C SER A 156 16.11 11.20 -7.55
N VAL A 157 17.03 10.97 -6.62
CA VAL A 157 16.76 10.35 -5.32
C VAL A 157 16.32 11.43 -4.33
N VAL A 158 15.09 11.36 -3.83
CA VAL A 158 14.47 12.37 -2.97
C VAL A 158 14.42 11.88 -1.52
N ILE A 159 15.08 12.59 -0.61
CA ILE A 159 15.22 12.26 0.80
C ILE A 159 14.83 13.45 1.69
N PRO A 160 13.65 13.48 2.31
CA PRO A 160 13.35 14.40 3.39
C PRO A 160 13.95 13.88 4.70
N THR A 161 14.58 14.76 5.49
CA THR A 161 15.15 14.39 6.80
C THR A 161 14.76 15.38 7.89
N LEU A 162 14.77 14.91 9.15
CA LEU A 162 14.50 15.71 10.35
C LEU A 162 15.19 15.09 11.57
N ASN A 163 16.22 15.74 12.10
CA ASN A 163 16.95 15.35 13.32
C ASN A 163 17.50 13.91 13.26
N ARG A 164 18.13 13.50 12.11
CA ARG A 164 18.56 12.13 11.87
C ARG A 164 19.89 12.00 11.13
N TYR A 165 20.83 12.92 11.33
CA TYR A 165 22.13 12.87 10.66
C TYR A 165 22.88 11.56 10.84
N GLU A 166 22.79 10.92 12.01
CA GLU A 166 23.41 9.63 12.29
C GLU A 166 22.94 8.55 11.29
N TYR A 167 21.64 8.47 11.05
CA TYR A 167 21.06 7.50 10.11
C TYR A 167 21.21 7.94 8.66
N LEU A 168 21.05 9.23 8.38
CA LEU A 168 21.27 9.79 7.05
C LEU A 168 22.68 9.53 6.55
N LYS A 169 23.69 9.52 7.44
CA LYS A 169 25.06 9.15 7.10
C LYS A 169 25.15 7.76 6.49
N ASP A 170 24.47 6.77 7.05
CA ASP A 170 24.47 5.40 6.53
C ASP A 170 23.70 5.31 5.20
N VAL A 171 22.58 6.04 5.08
CA VAL A 171 21.83 6.18 3.82
C VAL A 171 22.71 6.73 2.70
N LEU A 172 23.51 7.77 2.96
CA LEU A 172 24.40 8.37 1.95
C LEU A 172 25.55 7.42 1.57
N LYS A 173 26.10 6.67 2.54
CA LYS A 173 27.13 5.64 2.26
C LYS A 173 26.57 4.51 1.37
N ASP A 174 25.33 4.06 1.63
CA ASP A 174 24.68 3.04 0.81
C ASP A 174 24.45 3.55 -0.63
N LEU A 175 24.14 4.84 -0.79
CA LEU A 175 24.01 5.47 -2.11
C LEU A 175 25.36 5.60 -2.82
N GLU A 176 26.45 5.93 -2.14
CA GLU A 176 27.81 5.93 -2.74
C GLU A 176 28.24 4.55 -3.26
N ASN A 177 27.70 3.48 -2.67
CA ASN A 177 28.02 2.10 -3.03
C ASN A 177 27.09 1.49 -4.09
N GLN A 178 26.16 2.26 -4.68
CA GLN A 178 25.27 1.75 -5.72
C GLN A 178 26.02 1.41 -7.00
N THR A 179 25.66 0.29 -7.62
CA THR A 179 26.20 -0.12 -8.94
C THR A 179 25.72 0.76 -10.07
N TYR A 180 24.51 1.29 -9.97
CA TYR A 180 24.01 2.32 -10.87
C TYR A 180 24.42 3.69 -10.35
N THR A 181 25.16 4.48 -11.14
CA THR A 181 25.81 5.70 -10.67
C THR A 181 25.23 6.99 -11.28
N HIS A 182 24.38 6.91 -12.31
CA HIS A 182 23.83 8.08 -12.98
C HIS A 182 22.58 8.60 -12.24
N PHE A 183 22.78 9.18 -11.08
CA PHE A 183 21.71 9.78 -10.28
C PHE A 183 22.20 11.05 -9.54
N GLU A 184 21.27 11.90 -9.19
CA GLU A 184 21.42 12.99 -8.23
C GLU A 184 20.68 12.65 -6.93
N VAL A 185 21.14 13.22 -5.82
CA VAL A 185 20.50 13.10 -4.51
C VAL A 185 20.01 14.45 -4.05
N ILE A 186 18.72 14.55 -3.76
CA ILE A 186 18.07 15.80 -3.34
C ILE A 186 17.59 15.62 -1.90
N ILE A 187 18.17 16.39 -0.97
CA ILE A 187 17.85 16.33 0.45
C ILE A 187 17.17 17.62 0.88
N VAL A 188 15.98 17.46 1.49
CA VAL A 188 15.29 18.57 2.15
C VAL A 188 15.41 18.36 3.65
N ASP A 189 16.28 19.15 4.26
CA ASP A 189 16.61 19.04 5.67
C ASP A 189 15.74 19.99 6.51
N GLN A 190 15.06 19.41 7.49
CA GLN A 190 14.15 20.10 8.40
C GLN A 190 14.67 20.07 9.85
N THR A 191 15.95 19.71 10.01
CA THR A 191 16.61 19.55 11.32
C THR A 191 16.68 20.87 12.06
N ASP A 192 16.41 20.85 13.37
CA ASP A 192 16.38 22.05 14.21
C ASP A 192 17.78 22.71 14.29
N ASP A 193 18.83 21.89 14.42
CA ASP A 193 20.22 22.31 14.36
C ASP A 193 20.80 21.91 12.99
N PHE A 194 20.52 22.73 11.97
CA PHE A 194 20.92 22.48 10.60
C PHE A 194 22.45 22.57 10.43
N GLN A 195 23.06 21.46 9.98
CA GLN A 195 24.52 21.32 9.83
C GLN A 195 24.92 21.28 8.35
N LYS A 196 25.20 22.43 7.76
CA LYS A 196 25.63 22.55 6.35
C LYS A 196 26.89 21.73 6.06
N GLU A 197 27.81 21.64 7.01
CA GLU A 197 29.09 20.91 6.86
C GLU A 197 28.89 19.41 6.72
N PHE A 198 27.78 18.85 7.24
CA PHE A 198 27.46 17.42 7.11
C PHE A 198 27.38 16.97 5.64
N TYR A 199 27.01 17.86 4.74
CA TYR A 199 26.80 17.58 3.33
C TYR A 199 28.06 17.71 2.46
N LYS A 200 29.20 18.03 3.06
CA LYS A 200 30.50 18.12 2.37
C LYS A 200 31.25 16.79 2.33
N GLY A 201 32.01 16.56 1.27
CA GLY A 201 32.92 15.42 1.15
C GLY A 201 32.31 14.11 0.66
N TRP A 202 31.01 14.07 0.36
CA TRP A 202 30.34 12.93 -0.25
C TRP A 202 30.68 12.84 -1.76
N LYS A 203 30.89 11.59 -2.25
CA LYS A 203 31.10 11.33 -3.69
C LYS A 203 29.76 11.16 -4.42
N LEU A 204 28.83 12.04 -4.15
CA LEU A 204 27.48 12.05 -4.69
C LEU A 204 27.18 13.39 -5.38
N ASN A 205 26.41 13.38 -6.44
CA ASN A 205 25.82 14.61 -6.99
C ASN A 205 24.70 15.06 -6.05
N LEU A 206 25.07 15.77 -4.98
CA LEU A 206 24.24 16.09 -3.83
C LEU A 206 23.71 17.52 -3.89
N HIS A 207 22.40 17.68 -3.89
CA HIS A 207 21.69 18.94 -3.74
C HIS A 207 20.94 18.95 -2.42
N PHE A 208 21.05 20.03 -1.64
CA PHE A 208 20.37 20.11 -0.37
C PHE A 208 19.97 21.53 -0.02
N TRP A 209 18.90 21.68 0.75
CA TRP A 209 18.51 22.95 1.37
C TRP A 209 17.79 22.73 2.69
N PHE A 210 17.76 23.78 3.49
CA PHE A 210 17.04 23.81 4.75
C PHE A 210 15.56 24.20 4.52
N GLN A 211 14.64 23.49 5.14
CA GLN A 211 13.22 23.83 5.19
C GLN A 211 12.79 24.06 6.64
N GLU A 212 12.43 25.28 7.00
CA GLU A 212 12.00 25.65 8.35
C GLU A 212 10.68 24.94 8.75
N GLU A 213 9.71 24.91 7.83
CA GLU A 213 8.43 24.23 8.07
C GLU A 213 8.60 22.71 8.15
N LYS A 214 8.31 22.09 9.31
CA LYS A 214 8.34 20.63 9.50
C LYS A 214 7.16 19.99 8.75
N ALA A 215 7.32 19.72 7.46
CA ALA A 215 6.27 19.32 6.54
C ALA A 215 6.79 18.33 5.49
N LEU A 216 6.43 17.03 5.62
CA LEU A 216 6.94 15.95 4.80
C LEU A 216 6.55 16.09 3.32
N TRP A 217 5.26 16.32 3.07
CA TRP A 217 4.75 16.35 1.71
C TRP A 217 5.20 17.61 0.97
N LYS A 218 5.35 18.74 1.68
CA LYS A 218 5.98 19.94 1.14
C LYS A 218 7.41 19.64 0.72
N ALA A 219 8.22 19.05 1.60
CA ALA A 219 9.61 18.73 1.31
C ALA A 219 9.75 17.83 0.07
N ARG A 220 8.93 16.77 -0.04
CA ARG A 220 8.91 15.91 -1.21
C ARG A 220 8.47 16.64 -2.47
N ASN A 221 7.42 17.46 -2.38
CA ASN A 221 6.90 18.22 -3.52
C ASN A 221 7.95 19.19 -4.07
N GLU A 222 8.63 19.95 -3.20
CA GLU A 222 9.70 20.87 -3.59
C GLU A 222 10.91 20.14 -4.20
N ALA A 223 11.31 19.00 -3.60
CA ALA A 223 12.38 18.17 -4.14
C ALA A 223 12.05 17.61 -5.54
N ILE A 224 10.83 17.15 -5.74
CA ILE A 224 10.38 16.65 -7.05
C ILE A 224 10.32 17.79 -8.07
N GLN A 225 9.90 18.98 -7.69
CA GLN A 225 9.92 20.15 -8.57
C GLN A 225 11.33 20.56 -9.01
N SER A 226 12.32 20.45 -8.11
CA SER A 226 13.72 20.78 -8.40
C SER A 226 14.48 19.66 -9.12
N SER A 227 13.90 18.47 -9.24
CA SER A 227 14.53 17.28 -9.81
C SER A 227 14.78 17.41 -11.31
N LYS A 228 15.95 16.92 -11.77
CA LYS A 228 16.36 16.89 -13.18
C LYS A 228 16.18 15.55 -13.84
N GLY A 229 16.04 14.48 -13.04
CA GLY A 229 15.94 13.11 -13.53
C GLY A 229 14.60 12.80 -14.20
N ASP A 230 14.64 11.90 -15.17
CA ASP A 230 13.45 11.33 -15.83
C ASP A 230 12.66 10.40 -14.90
N TYR A 231 13.33 9.88 -13.87
CA TYR A 231 12.80 9.02 -12.86
C TYR A 231 13.03 9.59 -11.47
N ILE A 232 12.00 9.48 -10.62
CA ILE A 232 12.05 9.91 -9.22
C ILE A 232 12.11 8.67 -8.34
N LEU A 233 13.13 8.60 -7.49
CA LEU A 233 13.30 7.55 -6.49
C LEU A 233 13.06 8.15 -5.10
N LEU A 234 11.94 7.79 -4.49
CA LEU A 234 11.59 8.27 -3.15
C LEU A 234 12.22 7.34 -2.10
N TYR A 235 12.96 7.94 -1.18
CA TYR A 235 13.73 7.23 -0.17
C TYR A 235 13.63 7.90 1.20
N ASP A 236 13.70 7.11 2.28
CA ASP A 236 13.65 7.61 3.66
C ASP A 236 15.05 7.69 4.28
N ASP A 237 15.22 8.55 5.29
CA ASP A 237 16.47 8.84 5.99
C ASP A 237 16.86 7.80 7.07
N ASP A 238 16.07 6.73 7.25
CA ASP A 238 16.29 5.66 8.25
C ASP A 238 16.18 4.25 7.63
N SER A 239 16.82 4.07 6.50
CA SER A 239 16.74 2.81 5.73
C SER A 239 18.13 2.36 5.26
N LEU A 240 18.32 1.04 5.15
CA LEU A 240 19.50 0.42 4.58
C LEU A 240 19.12 -0.33 3.31
N ILE A 241 20.00 -0.29 2.30
CA ILE A 241 19.79 -0.88 0.97
C ILE A 241 21.00 -1.64 0.47
N GLU A 242 20.79 -2.57 -0.45
CA GLU A 242 21.87 -3.31 -1.12
C GLU A 242 22.41 -2.53 -2.34
N LYS A 243 23.62 -2.83 -2.77
CA LYS A 243 24.34 -2.15 -3.86
C LYS A 243 23.61 -2.15 -5.21
N ASN A 244 22.71 -3.09 -5.47
CA ASN A 244 21.96 -3.19 -6.74
C ASN A 244 20.54 -2.59 -6.65
N TRP A 245 20.21 -1.91 -5.56
CA TRP A 245 18.84 -1.47 -5.28
C TRP A 245 18.25 -0.57 -6.38
N ILE A 246 19.00 0.45 -6.84
CA ILE A 246 18.56 1.33 -7.93
C ILE A 246 18.43 0.54 -9.24
N LEU A 247 19.40 -0.30 -9.54
CA LEU A 247 19.41 -1.14 -10.74
C LEU A 247 18.20 -2.08 -10.79
N GLU A 248 17.84 -2.72 -9.67
CA GLU A 248 16.69 -3.62 -9.58
C GLU A 248 15.36 -2.88 -9.77
N HIS A 249 15.25 -1.62 -9.35
CA HIS A 249 14.09 -0.80 -9.66
C HIS A 249 13.96 -0.52 -11.16
N LEU A 250 15.03 -0.07 -11.82
CA LEU A 250 15.04 0.21 -13.27
C LEU A 250 14.75 -1.05 -14.09
N LYS A 251 15.42 -2.17 -13.74
CA LYS A 251 15.23 -3.46 -14.40
C LYS A 251 13.76 -3.92 -14.32
N THR A 252 13.12 -3.73 -13.16
CA THR A 252 11.71 -4.09 -12.96
C THR A 252 10.77 -3.22 -13.82
N LEU A 253 11.02 -1.90 -13.92
CA LEU A 253 10.23 -1.03 -14.80
C LEU A 253 10.28 -1.47 -16.26
N ASP A 254 11.45 -1.85 -16.73
CA ASP A 254 11.64 -2.30 -18.12
C ASP A 254 11.03 -3.68 -18.35
N TYR A 255 11.36 -4.66 -17.51
CA TYR A 255 10.90 -6.05 -17.64
C TYR A 255 9.37 -6.15 -17.70
N PHE A 256 8.68 -5.43 -16.84
CA PHE A 256 7.21 -5.42 -16.79
C PHE A 256 6.57 -4.30 -17.62
N ASN A 257 7.37 -3.48 -18.34
CA ASN A 257 6.87 -2.25 -18.97
C ASN A 257 5.96 -1.47 -18.00
N ALA A 258 6.44 -1.27 -16.79
CA ALA A 258 5.71 -0.64 -15.68
C ALA A 258 6.02 0.86 -15.56
N ASP A 259 5.21 1.57 -14.79
CA ASP A 259 5.39 3.00 -14.53
C ASP A 259 5.96 3.26 -13.14
N LEU A 260 5.65 2.36 -12.18
CA LEU A 260 6.13 2.40 -10.81
C LEU A 260 6.72 1.03 -10.42
N SER A 261 7.85 1.04 -9.71
CA SER A 261 8.46 -0.11 -9.05
C SER A 261 8.47 0.15 -7.55
N SER A 262 7.49 -0.42 -6.83
CA SER A 262 7.39 -0.34 -5.36
C SER A 262 8.22 -1.46 -4.74
N GLY A 263 9.38 -1.12 -4.19
CA GLY A 263 10.23 -2.07 -3.49
C GLY A 263 9.63 -2.54 -2.16
N VAL A 264 10.05 -3.69 -1.66
CA VAL A 264 9.58 -4.21 -0.39
C VAL A 264 10.34 -3.61 0.79
N SER A 265 9.61 -3.22 1.84
CA SER A 265 10.17 -2.62 3.05
C SER A 265 10.12 -3.62 4.19
N ILE A 266 11.29 -4.11 4.62
CA ILE A 266 11.44 -5.04 5.74
C ILE A 266 11.65 -4.20 7.00
N SER A 267 10.66 -4.25 7.91
CA SER A 267 10.78 -3.52 9.18
C SER A 267 11.46 -4.37 10.24
N THR A 268 12.41 -3.78 10.96
CA THR A 268 13.04 -4.40 12.12
C THR A 268 12.10 -4.49 13.33
N VAL A 269 11.03 -3.69 13.34
CA VAL A 269 10.04 -3.61 14.42
C VAL A 269 8.63 -3.84 13.89
N GLY A 270 7.83 -4.64 14.58
CA GLY A 270 6.40 -4.78 14.32
C GLY A 270 5.95 -6.15 13.80
N ALA A 271 5.19 -6.19 12.70
CA ALA A 271 4.63 -7.42 12.17
C ALA A 271 5.68 -8.30 11.46
N GLU A 272 5.36 -9.59 11.28
CA GLU A 272 6.16 -10.47 10.43
C GLU A 272 6.17 -9.96 8.98
N VAL A 273 7.30 -10.22 8.28
CA VAL A 273 7.41 -9.90 6.86
C VAL A 273 6.35 -10.70 6.10
N PRO A 274 5.49 -10.06 5.32
CA PRO A 274 4.48 -10.77 4.55
C PRO A 274 5.10 -11.74 3.54
N LYS A 275 4.60 -12.95 3.43
CA LYS A 275 5.12 -13.97 2.51
C LYS A 275 5.14 -13.48 1.04
N HIS A 276 4.18 -12.65 0.65
CA HIS A 276 4.11 -12.08 -0.69
C HIS A 276 5.19 -11.00 -0.98
N TYR A 277 6.08 -10.71 -0.05
CA TYR A 277 7.27 -9.90 -0.27
C TYR A 277 8.44 -10.71 -0.86
N SER A 278 8.23 -11.97 -1.22
CA SER A 278 9.26 -12.84 -1.81
C SER A 278 9.13 -13.03 -3.33
N TYR A 279 8.14 -12.41 -3.98
CA TYR A 279 7.93 -12.51 -5.43
C TYR A 279 7.29 -11.23 -6.01
N PHE A 280 7.39 -11.04 -7.32
CA PHE A 280 6.72 -9.94 -8.03
C PHE A 280 5.21 -10.11 -8.03
N ARG A 281 4.49 -9.01 -7.90
CA ARG A 281 3.02 -8.96 -8.00
C ARG A 281 2.54 -7.56 -8.35
N TRP A 282 1.30 -7.42 -8.77
CA TRP A 282 0.64 -6.11 -8.80
C TRP A 282 0.64 -5.48 -7.41
N SER A 283 1.06 -4.21 -7.33
CA SER A 283 1.11 -3.52 -6.03
C SER A 283 -0.21 -2.81 -5.75
N ASP A 284 -0.77 -3.04 -4.56
CA ASP A 284 -1.94 -2.38 -3.99
C ASP A 284 -1.56 -1.33 -2.94
N GLN A 285 -0.28 -0.94 -2.92
CA GLN A 285 0.26 0.05 -2.01
C GLN A 285 1.46 0.76 -2.64
N LEU A 286 1.76 1.94 -2.13
CA LEU A 286 2.96 2.69 -2.44
C LEU A 286 3.64 3.08 -1.12
N ASP A 287 4.94 2.85 -1.02
CA ASP A 287 5.76 3.27 0.12
C ASP A 287 6.75 4.33 -0.37
N THR A 288 6.55 5.57 0.02
CA THR A 288 7.41 6.70 -0.38
C THR A 288 8.83 6.66 0.19
N GLY A 289 9.18 5.61 0.90
CA GLY A 289 10.56 5.34 1.29
C GLY A 289 11.23 4.27 0.43
N ASN A 290 10.53 3.69 -0.58
CA ASN A 290 11.09 2.65 -1.45
C ASN A 290 10.29 2.51 -2.75
N VAL A 291 10.28 3.53 -3.59
CA VAL A 291 9.60 3.48 -4.89
C VAL A 291 10.31 4.31 -5.94
N LEU A 292 10.58 3.70 -7.09
CA LEU A 292 11.02 4.37 -8.31
C LEU A 292 9.82 4.53 -9.25
N LEU A 293 9.64 5.71 -9.81
CA LEU A 293 8.58 5.99 -10.76
C LEU A 293 9.02 7.00 -11.84
N LYS A 294 8.39 6.93 -13.00
CA LYS A 294 8.57 7.91 -14.07
C LYS A 294 8.13 9.30 -13.60
N LYS A 295 8.91 10.35 -13.86
CA LYS A 295 8.56 11.73 -13.53
C LYS A 295 7.25 12.16 -14.18
N THR A 296 6.95 11.64 -15.38
CA THR A 296 5.69 11.87 -16.11
C THR A 296 4.43 11.48 -15.34
N VAL A 297 4.54 10.59 -14.35
CA VAL A 297 3.41 10.28 -13.44
C VAL A 297 3.02 11.53 -12.67
N PHE A 298 3.99 12.25 -12.07
CA PHE A 298 3.72 13.50 -11.34
C PHE A 298 3.19 14.61 -12.27
N GLU A 299 3.67 14.68 -13.50
CA GLU A 299 3.16 15.64 -14.49
C GLU A 299 1.67 15.45 -14.78
N LYS A 300 1.22 14.21 -14.83
CA LYS A 300 -0.18 13.88 -15.16
C LYS A 300 -1.13 13.93 -13.98
N ILE A 301 -0.72 13.42 -12.81
CA ILE A 301 -1.62 13.31 -11.66
C ILE A 301 -1.33 14.33 -10.56
N GLY A 302 -0.31 15.20 -10.73
CA GLY A 302 0.12 16.18 -9.74
C GLY A 302 0.97 15.60 -8.62
N LEU A 303 1.45 16.47 -7.75
CA LEU A 303 2.31 16.16 -6.62
C LEU A 303 1.53 15.52 -5.46
N PHE A 304 2.16 15.33 -4.30
CA PHE A 304 1.50 14.81 -3.12
C PHE A 304 0.48 15.80 -2.55
N ASP A 305 -0.68 15.29 -2.12
CA ASP A 305 -1.74 16.09 -1.50
C ASP A 305 -1.34 16.53 -0.08
N ARG A 306 -1.12 17.83 0.13
CA ARG A 306 -0.77 18.42 1.41
C ARG A 306 -1.88 18.34 2.48
N GLN A 307 -3.08 17.89 2.15
CA GLN A 307 -4.11 17.53 3.13
C GLN A 307 -3.67 16.41 4.09
N PHE A 308 -2.65 15.61 3.69
CA PHE A 308 -2.09 14.55 4.51
C PHE A 308 -0.92 14.99 5.41
N GLU A 309 -0.55 16.29 5.40
CA GLU A 309 0.55 16.80 6.21
C GLU A 309 0.38 16.49 7.69
N LYS A 310 1.48 16.04 8.34
CA LYS A 310 1.50 15.62 9.77
C LYS A 310 0.52 14.50 10.13
N GLN A 311 -0.02 13.77 9.16
CA GLN A 311 -0.96 12.66 9.35
C GLN A 311 -0.49 11.40 8.58
N ARG A 312 -1.42 10.49 8.27
CA ARG A 312 -1.12 9.22 7.56
C ARG A 312 -1.83 9.18 6.22
N MET A 313 -1.47 8.22 5.39
CA MET A 313 -2.11 7.84 4.13
C MET A 313 -1.79 8.73 2.92
N GLY A 314 -0.83 9.65 2.99
CA GLY A 314 -0.45 10.45 1.81
C GLY A 314 0.25 9.62 0.73
N ASP A 315 1.07 8.65 1.15
CA ASP A 315 1.66 7.62 0.30
C ASP A 315 0.59 6.74 -0.37
N GLY A 316 -0.34 6.23 0.45
CA GLY A 316 -1.46 5.42 -0.05
C GLY A 316 -2.41 6.20 -0.96
N GLU A 317 -2.62 7.49 -0.72
CA GLU A 317 -3.42 8.36 -1.61
C GLU A 317 -2.76 8.52 -2.97
N PHE A 318 -1.48 8.84 -3.01
CA PHE A 318 -0.76 8.99 -4.26
C PHE A 318 -0.75 7.69 -5.07
N GLY A 319 -0.48 6.54 -4.42
CA GLY A 319 -0.51 5.23 -5.06
C GLY A 319 -1.89 4.88 -5.62
N LEU A 320 -2.96 5.20 -4.88
CA LEU A 320 -4.34 5.00 -5.34
C LEU A 320 -4.67 5.91 -6.53
N ARG A 321 -4.25 7.16 -6.50
CA ARG A 321 -4.45 8.14 -7.58
C ARG A 321 -3.70 7.71 -8.84
N ALA A 322 -2.46 7.19 -8.72
CA ALA A 322 -1.71 6.61 -9.82
C ALA A 322 -2.43 5.38 -10.40
N TYR A 323 -2.90 4.46 -9.55
CA TYR A 323 -3.69 3.31 -9.98
C TYR A 323 -4.96 3.74 -10.74
N LEU A 324 -5.73 4.69 -10.21
CA LEU A 324 -6.95 5.18 -10.85
C LEU A 324 -6.69 5.88 -12.19
N ALA A 325 -5.54 6.52 -12.35
CA ALA A 325 -5.09 7.09 -13.61
C ALA A 325 -4.58 6.04 -14.62
N GLY A 326 -4.55 4.76 -14.24
CA GLY A 326 -4.14 3.65 -15.10
C GLY A 326 -2.64 3.49 -15.22
N TYR A 327 -1.87 3.83 -14.17
CA TYR A 327 -0.43 3.53 -14.11
C TYR A 327 -0.15 2.16 -13.51
N LYS A 328 0.80 1.45 -14.09
CA LYS A 328 1.21 0.10 -13.70
C LYS A 328 2.21 0.15 -12.55
N ASN A 329 1.84 -0.37 -11.39
CA ASN A 329 2.69 -0.45 -10.21
C ASN A 329 3.00 -1.90 -9.85
N ILE A 330 4.29 -2.25 -9.84
CA ILE A 330 4.79 -3.60 -9.53
C ILE A 330 5.44 -3.60 -8.16
N SER A 331 5.01 -4.52 -7.32
CA SER A 331 5.68 -4.83 -6.04
C SER A 331 6.96 -5.61 -6.33
N ASN A 332 8.10 -4.98 -6.07
CA ASN A 332 9.43 -5.47 -6.42
C ASN A 332 10.15 -6.05 -5.19
N TYR A 333 10.23 -7.36 -5.12
CA TYR A 333 10.91 -8.04 -4.01
C TYR A 333 12.44 -8.01 -4.12
N LYS A 334 13.00 -7.68 -5.29
CA LYS A 334 14.45 -7.53 -5.51
C LYS A 334 14.98 -6.21 -4.95
N ALA A 335 14.20 -5.14 -5.04
CA ALA A 335 14.54 -3.84 -4.47
C ALA A 335 14.09 -3.76 -3.00
N LYS A 336 14.83 -4.45 -2.13
CA LYS A 336 14.55 -4.48 -0.70
C LYS A 336 15.17 -3.29 0.02
N ARG A 337 14.47 -2.76 1.02
CA ARG A 337 15.07 -1.91 2.04
C ARG A 337 14.84 -2.48 3.44
N ILE A 338 15.77 -2.26 4.35
CA ILE A 338 15.59 -2.49 5.78
C ILE A 338 15.20 -1.16 6.41
N HIS A 339 13.96 -1.05 6.88
CA HIS A 339 13.47 0.16 7.52
C HIS A 339 13.72 0.06 9.04
N LEU A 340 14.65 0.85 9.55
CA LEU A 340 15.11 0.80 10.94
C LEU A 340 14.03 1.23 11.94
N LYS A 341 13.09 2.09 11.51
CA LYS A 341 12.01 2.65 12.34
C LYS A 341 12.52 3.26 13.65
N VAL A 342 13.57 4.04 13.52
CA VAL A 342 14.19 4.69 14.67
C VAL A 342 13.20 5.51 15.48
N SER A 343 13.37 5.50 16.81
CA SER A 343 12.42 6.12 17.74
C SER A 343 12.58 7.63 17.84
N GLN A 344 13.78 8.15 17.58
CA GLN A 344 14.12 9.57 17.65
C GLN A 344 14.09 10.22 16.26
N GLY A 345 13.86 11.52 16.24
CA GLY A 345 13.83 12.32 15.01
C GLY A 345 12.70 11.94 14.07
N GLY A 346 12.79 12.50 12.84
CA GLY A 346 11.85 12.25 11.76
C GLY A 346 10.46 12.79 12.00
N LEU A 347 9.68 12.77 10.95
CA LEU A 347 8.35 13.36 10.93
C LEU A 347 7.29 12.63 11.79
N ARG A 348 7.65 11.49 12.37
CA ARG A 348 6.81 10.81 13.39
C ARG A 348 6.62 11.66 14.64
N GLN A 349 7.62 12.47 15.03
CA GLN A 349 7.50 13.39 16.14
C GLN A 349 6.56 14.55 15.83
N MET A 350 6.52 14.96 14.57
CA MET A 350 5.71 16.08 14.09
C MET A 350 4.27 15.69 13.75
N GLY A 351 3.96 14.39 13.68
CA GLY A 351 2.63 13.91 13.29
C GLY A 351 2.26 12.53 13.84
N SER A 352 1.15 11.98 13.38
CA SER A 352 0.71 10.64 13.75
C SER A 352 1.27 9.61 12.79
N TRP A 353 2.13 8.73 13.27
CA TRP A 353 2.67 7.59 12.51
C TRP A 353 1.73 6.36 12.52
N ASP A 354 0.78 6.31 13.45
CA ASP A 354 -0.27 5.29 13.51
C ASP A 354 -1.63 5.92 13.20
N GLY A 355 -2.22 5.50 12.10
CA GLY A 355 -3.49 6.07 11.64
C GLY A 355 -4.69 5.73 12.52
N TRP A 356 -4.63 4.66 13.34
CA TRP A 356 -5.77 4.16 14.09
C TRP A 356 -5.67 4.34 15.60
N ARG A 357 -4.51 4.74 16.13
CA ARG A 357 -4.29 4.91 17.57
C ARG A 357 -4.04 6.38 17.90
N PRO A 358 -5.01 7.07 18.51
CA PRO A 358 -4.83 8.48 18.88
C PRO A 358 -3.73 8.63 19.93
N LYS A 359 -2.91 9.67 19.81
CA LYS A 359 -1.89 10.02 20.82
C LYS A 359 -2.49 10.54 22.13
N LYS A 360 -3.68 11.13 22.07
CA LYS A 360 -4.41 11.69 23.23
C LYS A 360 -5.73 10.94 23.42
N LEU A 361 -6.15 10.74 24.68
CA LEU A 361 -7.38 10.01 25.02
C LEU A 361 -8.61 10.54 24.25
N LEU A 362 -8.77 11.84 24.17
CA LEU A 362 -9.86 12.48 23.41
C LEU A 362 -9.47 12.86 21.98
N GLY A 363 -8.39 12.25 21.45
CA GLY A 363 -7.96 12.43 20.07
C GLY A 363 -8.91 11.74 19.06
N PRO A 364 -8.87 12.13 17.78
CA PRO A 364 -9.68 11.48 16.73
C PRO A 364 -9.19 10.06 16.44
N ARG A 365 -10.11 9.13 16.23
CA ARG A 365 -9.85 7.73 15.85
C ARG A 365 -10.73 7.34 14.64
N PRO A 366 -10.12 7.00 13.50
CA PRO A 366 -8.69 7.15 13.17
C PRO A 366 -8.28 8.63 13.06
N VAL A 367 -7.01 8.89 12.69
CA VAL A 367 -6.63 10.26 12.31
C VAL A 367 -7.46 10.71 11.11
N PRO A 368 -7.83 12.01 11.01
CA PRO A 368 -8.80 12.48 10.02
C PRO A 368 -8.45 12.17 8.56
N SER A 369 -7.16 12.13 8.21
CA SER A 369 -6.70 11.81 6.85
C SER A 369 -7.08 10.41 6.39
N VAL A 370 -7.20 9.44 7.30
CA VAL A 370 -7.66 8.08 6.98
C VAL A 370 -9.11 8.10 6.50
N LEU A 371 -9.99 8.87 7.16
CA LEU A 371 -11.38 9.03 6.74
C LEU A 371 -11.54 9.99 5.56
N TYR A 372 -10.65 10.97 5.41
CA TYR A 372 -10.59 11.82 4.23
C TYR A 372 -10.35 10.96 2.98
N LEU A 373 -9.29 10.13 2.97
CA LEU A 373 -8.99 9.23 1.86
C LEU A 373 -10.14 8.26 1.59
N SER A 374 -10.59 7.53 2.63
CA SER A 374 -11.60 6.48 2.43
C SER A 374 -12.91 7.05 1.91
N ARG A 375 -13.36 8.21 2.41
CA ARG A 375 -14.61 8.85 1.97
C ARG A 375 -14.49 9.50 0.59
N LYS A 376 -13.31 10.06 0.26
CA LYS A 376 -13.03 10.67 -1.05
C LYS A 376 -13.13 9.63 -2.18
N TYR A 377 -12.51 8.47 -2.00
CA TYR A 377 -12.38 7.48 -3.08
C TYR A 377 -13.39 6.33 -2.99
N PHE A 378 -13.74 5.87 -1.80
CA PHE A 378 -14.58 4.68 -1.60
C PHE A 378 -16.01 4.99 -1.12
N GLY A 379 -16.29 6.26 -0.82
CA GLY A 379 -17.59 6.71 -0.36
C GLY A 379 -17.90 6.37 1.09
N VAL A 380 -19.08 6.78 1.53
CA VAL A 380 -19.52 6.73 2.94
C VAL A 380 -19.70 5.30 3.43
N THR A 381 -20.31 4.43 2.62
CA THR A 381 -20.65 3.05 3.03
C THR A 381 -19.40 2.21 3.30
N LEU A 382 -18.44 2.19 2.37
CA LEU A 382 -17.19 1.45 2.56
C LEU A 382 -16.34 2.05 3.68
N SER A 383 -16.37 3.37 3.87
CA SER A 383 -15.70 4.02 5.00
C SER A 383 -16.29 3.60 6.35
N ARG A 384 -17.59 3.38 6.46
CA ARG A 384 -18.23 2.84 7.68
C ARG A 384 -17.77 1.41 7.95
N TYR A 385 -17.74 0.54 6.93
CA TYR A 385 -17.20 -0.82 7.09
C TYR A 385 -15.71 -0.79 7.48
N TYR A 386 -14.93 0.13 6.93
CA TYR A 386 -13.53 0.30 7.29
C TYR A 386 -13.34 0.69 8.76
N ILE A 387 -14.20 1.57 9.29
CA ILE A 387 -14.21 1.92 10.73
C ILE A 387 -14.49 0.68 11.56
N ILE A 388 -15.59 -0.04 11.28
CA ILE A 388 -16.00 -1.23 12.05
C ILE A 388 -14.91 -2.30 12.03
N HIS A 389 -14.34 -2.59 10.85
CA HIS A 389 -13.25 -3.54 10.68
C HIS A 389 -11.99 -3.19 11.50
N SER A 390 -11.67 -1.91 11.62
CA SER A 390 -10.36 -1.47 12.14
C SER A 390 -10.39 -1.05 13.62
N ILE A 391 -11.56 -0.80 14.20
CA ILE A 391 -11.68 -0.37 15.62
C ILE A 391 -11.08 -1.44 16.55
N LEU A 392 -11.55 -2.69 16.46
CA LEU A 392 -11.11 -3.76 17.38
C LEU A 392 -9.58 -3.97 17.36
N PRO A 393 -8.93 -4.14 16.20
CA PRO A 393 -7.47 -4.24 16.14
C PRO A 393 -6.74 -2.99 16.67
N SER A 394 -7.38 -1.81 16.60
CA SER A 394 -6.78 -0.55 17.03
C SER A 394 -6.78 -0.34 18.55
N LEU A 395 -7.52 -1.12 19.32
CA LEU A 395 -7.54 -1.03 20.78
C LEU A 395 -6.27 -1.63 21.40
N VAL A 396 -5.66 -2.62 20.73
CA VAL A 396 -4.38 -3.20 21.16
C VAL A 396 -3.24 -2.24 20.78
N PRO A 397 -2.37 -1.84 21.73
CA PRO A 397 -1.18 -1.04 21.42
C PRO A 397 -0.32 -1.70 20.34
N TYR A 398 0.31 -0.91 19.47
CA TYR A 398 1.03 -1.42 18.31
C TYR A 398 2.13 -2.43 18.68
N GLN A 399 2.83 -2.19 19.78
CA GLN A 399 3.91 -3.05 20.30
C GLN A 399 3.41 -4.46 20.64
N PHE A 400 2.16 -4.60 21.09
CA PHE A 400 1.54 -5.85 21.53
C PHE A 400 0.59 -6.47 20.50
N LYS A 401 0.65 -6.05 19.26
CA LYS A 401 -0.24 -6.49 18.17
C LYS A 401 -0.27 -8.01 17.98
N LYS A 402 0.80 -8.72 18.37
CA LYS A 402 0.89 -10.19 18.31
C LYS A 402 0.25 -10.89 19.53
N ASN A 403 0.03 -10.18 20.64
CA ASN A 403 -0.45 -10.77 21.88
C ASN A 403 -1.93 -11.15 21.80
N LYS A 404 -2.24 -12.45 21.84
CA LYS A 404 -3.60 -12.98 21.75
C LYS A 404 -4.44 -12.61 22.98
N ALA A 405 -3.85 -12.65 24.18
CA ALA A 405 -4.55 -12.31 25.43
C ALA A 405 -5.02 -10.86 25.44
N LEU A 406 -4.16 -9.92 25.04
CA LEU A 406 -4.54 -8.50 24.94
C LEU A 406 -5.64 -8.27 23.89
N LYS A 407 -5.70 -9.05 22.82
CA LYS A 407 -6.81 -8.96 21.86
C LYS A 407 -8.13 -9.39 22.49
N VAL A 408 -8.13 -10.45 23.30
CA VAL A 408 -9.33 -10.90 24.01
C VAL A 408 -9.75 -9.87 25.05
N ILE A 409 -8.82 -9.38 25.87
CA ILE A 409 -9.08 -8.32 26.85
C ILE A 409 -9.65 -7.07 26.16
N SER A 410 -9.05 -6.65 25.07
CA SER A 410 -9.53 -5.49 24.30
C SER A 410 -10.96 -5.69 23.78
N PHE A 411 -11.32 -6.90 23.38
CA PHE A 411 -12.68 -7.23 22.97
C PHE A 411 -13.67 -7.13 24.14
N LEU A 412 -13.30 -7.64 25.31
CA LEU A 412 -14.15 -7.57 26.53
C LEU A 412 -14.33 -6.14 27.05
N LEU A 413 -13.35 -5.26 26.79
CA LEU A 413 -13.40 -3.85 27.19
C LEU A 413 -14.21 -2.97 26.22
N ILE A 414 -14.62 -3.46 25.06
CA ILE A 414 -15.37 -2.67 24.07
C ILE A 414 -16.62 -2.03 24.68
N PRO A 415 -17.51 -2.71 25.43
CA PRO A 415 -18.71 -2.08 25.97
C PRO A 415 -18.38 -0.90 26.86
N LEU A 416 -17.35 -1.01 27.71
CA LEU A 416 -16.88 0.06 28.59
C LEU A 416 -16.28 1.24 27.81
N LEU A 417 -15.51 0.96 26.77
CA LEU A 417 -14.84 1.98 25.96
C LEU A 417 -15.73 2.54 24.83
N PHE A 418 -16.92 1.98 24.63
CA PHE A 418 -17.80 2.32 23.52
C PHE A 418 -18.15 3.82 23.44
N PRO A 419 -18.52 4.51 24.54
CA PRO A 419 -18.80 5.95 24.47
C PRO A 419 -17.59 6.78 24.03
N LEU A 420 -16.41 6.44 24.54
CA LEU A 420 -15.14 7.08 24.17
C LEU A 420 -14.81 6.83 22.68
N ILE A 421 -14.97 5.59 22.23
CA ILE A 421 -14.73 5.22 20.82
C ILE A 421 -15.66 5.99 19.90
N CYS A 422 -16.96 6.06 20.23
CA CYS A 422 -17.94 6.83 19.49
C CYS A 422 -17.56 8.29 19.39
N PHE A 423 -17.20 8.92 20.52
CA PHE A 423 -16.72 10.30 20.55
C PHE A 423 -15.50 10.51 19.63
N GLN A 424 -14.50 9.65 19.73
CA GLN A 424 -13.28 9.71 18.91
C GLN A 424 -13.59 9.57 17.41
N VAL A 425 -14.48 8.64 17.04
CA VAL A 425 -14.91 8.41 15.65
C VAL A 425 -15.70 9.59 15.10
N ILE A 426 -16.66 10.11 15.85
CA ILE A 426 -17.45 11.29 15.46
C ILE A 426 -16.53 12.49 15.26
N LYS A 427 -15.57 12.71 16.17
CA LYS A 427 -14.57 13.77 16.04
C LYS A 427 -13.74 13.63 14.76
N SER A 428 -13.25 12.42 14.50
CA SER A 428 -12.49 12.11 13.28
C SER A 428 -13.33 12.35 12.02
N TRP A 429 -14.59 11.90 12.04
CA TRP A 429 -15.51 12.06 10.91
C TRP A 429 -15.78 13.53 10.60
N LYS A 430 -16.03 14.37 11.62
CA LYS A 430 -16.22 15.81 11.47
C LYS A 430 -14.97 16.51 10.91
N LEU A 431 -13.78 16.15 11.41
CA LEU A 431 -12.52 16.71 10.90
C LEU A 431 -12.22 16.26 9.46
N ALA A 432 -12.52 15.02 9.12
CA ALA A 432 -12.42 14.53 7.73
C ALA A 432 -13.43 15.25 6.81
N SER A 433 -14.65 15.56 7.29
CA SER A 433 -15.62 16.34 6.53
C SER A 433 -15.10 17.75 6.20
N ARG A 434 -14.41 18.39 7.16
CA ARG A 434 -13.75 19.70 6.90
C ARG A 434 -12.68 19.58 5.82
N LYS A 435 -11.87 18.52 5.84
CA LYS A 435 -10.86 18.26 4.79
C LYS A 435 -11.51 18.06 3.42
N LEU A 436 -12.63 17.33 3.34
CA LEU A 436 -13.39 17.14 2.11
C LEU A 436 -13.97 18.46 1.57
N MET A 437 -14.46 19.34 2.44
CA MET A 437 -14.95 20.68 2.05
C MET A 437 -13.83 21.61 1.59
N GLN A 438 -12.63 21.51 2.17
CA GLN A 438 -11.45 22.28 1.75
C GLN A 438 -10.91 21.83 0.38
N GLY A 439 -11.27 20.64 -0.04
CA GLY A 439 -10.74 20.04 -1.26
C GLY A 439 -9.32 19.50 -1.12
N GLU A 440 -8.79 19.02 -2.21
CA GLU A 440 -7.40 18.56 -2.31
C GLU A 440 -6.43 19.75 -2.42
N ARG A 441 -5.19 19.55 -1.95
CA ARG A 441 -4.08 20.51 -2.04
C ARG A 441 -2.94 19.87 -2.82
N ILE A 442 -3.20 19.62 -4.11
CA ILE A 442 -2.30 18.97 -5.04
C ILE A 442 -1.78 20.02 -6.01
N ASP A 443 -0.49 20.30 -5.89
CA ASP A 443 0.18 21.21 -6.83
C ASP A 443 0.52 20.44 -8.13
N LYS A 444 0.51 21.13 -9.24
CA LYS A 444 1.00 20.58 -10.52
C LYS A 444 2.51 20.63 -10.55
N LEU A 445 3.13 19.61 -11.14
CA LEU A 445 4.54 19.67 -11.49
C LEU A 445 4.68 20.66 -12.66
N ILE A 446 5.44 21.73 -12.45
CA ILE A 446 5.76 22.70 -13.50
C ILE A 446 7.02 22.17 -14.20
N VAL A 447 6.89 21.85 -15.48
CA VAL A 447 7.99 21.35 -16.33
C VAL A 447 8.68 22.54 -17.00
#